data_0848e06d1f02df9de90e6f1e4d047f5c
#
_entry.id   0848e06d1f02df9de90e6f1e4d047f5c
#
_cell.length_a   1.000
_cell.length_b   1.000
_cell.length_c   1.000
_cell.angle_alpha   90.00
_cell.angle_beta   90.00
_cell.angle_gamma   90.00
#
_symmetry.space_group_name_H-M   'P 1'
#
loop_
_entity.id
_entity.type
_entity.pdbx_description
1 polymer ?
#
loop_
_entity_poly.entity_id
_entity_poly.type
_entity_poly.pdbx_seq_one_letter_code
_entity_poly.pdbx_strand_id
1 'polypeptide(L)'
;MDKIVIYDTETTNSTIWGSIIEVGAVVVDKNLKEIGKLNIRGRMPEGEVPSAKALLVNSTSIDLLTKGNYSHYDFLGAVENFFSKAGPALFMGWSNLNFDRRMFHFNFFKGNRYPYITHSSPNKEHDGLHVARVAQTLNPETLKTELTEAGNESLALEGLARQQGFDTSQQHTAYHDAFTSLKILRIIKDKHKDNWENFLSTSTKNSVETILKSEGIYSIFENVKGKNMMYLVSTLHPDHCFHPSYASWGYLFDLRRDPEPLLNLSINDLKVYLKKFSPKALRVIKTNKAPVVLDKKFALKEKAYADLDLETIQKRAKMVRNSENFCKNIQIINREAAEEKAQTQTQEDLLPEETLYEKFIPNKAVSYTHLTLPTMDSV
;
A
#
# COMPACT_ATOMS: atom_id res chain seq x y z
N MET A 1 18.67 1.44 4.12
CA MET A 1 18.82 0.75 2.83
C MET A 1 19.51 1.68 1.87
N ASP A 2 20.48 1.20 1.13
CA ASP A 2 21.35 2.09 0.34
C ASP A 2 20.82 2.34 -1.08
N LYS A 3 19.80 1.57 -1.51
CA LYS A 3 19.20 1.68 -2.84
C LYS A 3 17.67 1.76 -2.76
N ILE A 4 17.09 2.54 -3.67
CA ILE A 4 15.64 2.60 -3.92
C ILE A 4 15.41 2.29 -5.39
N VAL A 5 14.45 1.43 -5.68
CA VAL A 5 13.97 1.15 -7.04
C VAL A 5 12.61 1.82 -7.19
N ILE A 6 12.55 2.86 -8.01
CA ILE A 6 11.29 3.53 -8.34
C ILE A 6 10.81 2.95 -9.64
N TYR A 7 9.59 2.40 -9.66
CA TYR A 7 9.06 1.65 -10.81
C TYR A 7 7.60 1.98 -11.08
N ASP A 8 7.21 1.72 -12.31
CA ASP A 8 5.85 1.84 -12.82
C ASP A 8 5.59 0.76 -13.86
N THR A 9 4.30 0.45 -14.14
CA THR A 9 3.89 -0.58 -15.10
C THR A 9 2.76 -0.14 -16.00
N GLU A 10 2.85 -0.49 -17.31
CA GLU A 10 1.72 -0.42 -18.21
C GLU A 10 1.13 -1.81 -18.44
N THR A 11 -0.18 -1.87 -18.53
CA THR A 11 -0.92 -3.14 -18.55
C THR A 11 -1.99 -3.18 -19.63
N THR A 12 -2.38 -4.38 -20.04
CA THR A 12 -3.47 -4.60 -20.99
C THR A 12 -4.86 -4.40 -20.40
N ASN A 13 -4.97 -4.40 -19.05
CA ASN A 13 -6.24 -4.26 -18.34
C ASN A 13 -6.01 -3.65 -16.95
N SER A 14 -7.01 -2.97 -16.40
CA SER A 14 -7.00 -2.46 -15.04
C SER A 14 -7.27 -3.52 -13.96
N THR A 15 -7.68 -4.74 -14.35
CA THR A 15 -7.86 -5.87 -13.46
C THR A 15 -6.56 -6.68 -13.34
N ILE A 16 -6.43 -7.46 -12.27
CA ILE A 16 -5.26 -8.35 -12.06
C ILE A 16 -5.10 -9.43 -13.14
N TRP A 17 -6.15 -9.66 -13.94
CA TRP A 17 -6.14 -10.63 -15.06
C TRP A 17 -5.39 -10.13 -16.28
N GLY A 18 -5.18 -8.83 -16.39
CA GLY A 18 -4.41 -8.24 -17.46
C GLY A 18 -2.93 -8.59 -17.36
N SER A 19 -2.25 -8.43 -18.46
CA SER A 19 -0.80 -8.64 -18.53
C SER A 19 -0.05 -7.33 -18.43
N ILE A 20 1.07 -7.35 -17.71
CA ILE A 20 2.05 -6.25 -17.75
C ILE A 20 2.71 -6.31 -19.14
N ILE A 21 2.71 -5.19 -19.85
CA ILE A 21 3.29 -5.05 -21.20
C ILE A 21 4.50 -4.10 -21.22
N GLU A 22 4.65 -3.28 -20.21
CA GLU A 22 5.82 -2.41 -20.06
C GLU A 22 6.19 -2.26 -18.60
N VAL A 23 7.49 -2.22 -18.31
CA VAL A 23 8.04 -1.88 -17.00
C VAL A 23 9.11 -0.81 -17.17
N GLY A 24 8.90 0.29 -16.47
CA GLY A 24 9.88 1.33 -16.29
C GLY A 24 10.41 1.33 -14.86
N ALA A 25 11.73 1.43 -14.69
CA ALA A 25 12.30 1.56 -13.35
C ALA A 25 13.56 2.43 -13.36
N VAL A 26 13.75 3.14 -12.25
CA VAL A 26 14.98 3.90 -11.96
C VAL A 26 15.52 3.42 -10.63
N VAL A 27 16.77 2.96 -10.62
CA VAL A 27 17.49 2.61 -9.39
C VAL A 27 18.27 3.84 -8.93
N VAL A 28 18.08 4.22 -7.68
CA VAL A 28 18.76 5.37 -7.09
C VAL A 28 19.46 5.00 -5.79
N ASP A 29 20.50 5.76 -5.44
CA ASP A 29 21.15 5.69 -4.13
C ASP A 29 20.31 6.38 -3.03
N LYS A 30 20.79 6.37 -1.79
CA LYS A 30 20.16 7.05 -0.64
C LYS A 30 19.94 8.56 -0.84
N ASN A 31 20.68 9.19 -1.75
CA ASN A 31 20.58 10.60 -2.09
C ASN A 31 19.63 10.86 -3.26
N LEU A 32 18.95 9.82 -3.75
CA LEU A 32 18.12 9.84 -4.94
C LEU A 32 18.90 10.17 -6.24
N LYS A 33 20.19 9.87 -6.27
CA LYS A 33 21.01 9.94 -7.48
C LYS A 33 20.82 8.65 -8.27
N GLU A 34 20.52 8.76 -9.56
CA GLU A 34 20.35 7.62 -10.46
C GLU A 34 21.65 6.81 -10.59
N ILE A 35 21.55 5.50 -10.43
CA ILE A 35 22.64 4.52 -10.55
C ILE A 35 22.30 3.37 -11.50
N GLY A 36 21.06 3.30 -11.99
CA GLY A 36 20.62 2.31 -12.96
C GLY A 36 19.21 2.58 -13.44
N LYS A 37 18.84 2.01 -14.58
CA LYS A 37 17.51 2.17 -15.16
C LYS A 37 17.08 0.94 -15.94
N LEU A 38 15.78 0.73 -16.04
CA LEU A 38 15.12 -0.22 -16.91
C LEU A 38 14.01 0.49 -17.69
N ASN A 39 13.94 0.23 -18.97
CA ASN A 39 12.81 0.59 -19.82
C ASN A 39 12.62 -0.58 -20.79
N ILE A 40 11.62 -1.41 -20.55
CA ILE A 40 11.44 -2.65 -21.30
C ILE A 40 9.97 -2.91 -21.58
N ARG A 41 9.68 -3.36 -22.80
CA ARG A 41 8.34 -3.72 -23.26
C ARG A 41 8.34 -5.16 -23.75
N GLY A 42 7.30 -5.92 -23.37
CA GLY A 42 7.00 -7.26 -23.83
C GLY A 42 5.77 -7.30 -24.73
N ARG A 43 5.64 -8.36 -25.51
CA ARG A 43 4.41 -8.65 -26.24
C ARG A 43 3.34 -9.12 -25.25
N MET A 44 2.09 -8.82 -25.58
CA MET A 44 0.94 -9.41 -24.90
C MET A 44 0.91 -10.94 -25.14
N PRO A 45 0.50 -11.77 -24.17
CA PRO A 45 0.28 -13.18 -24.39
C PRO A 45 -0.73 -13.45 -25.52
N GLU A 46 -0.49 -14.51 -26.27
CA GLU A 46 -1.45 -14.96 -27.29
C GLU A 46 -2.79 -15.35 -26.65
N GLY A 47 -3.89 -15.01 -27.33
CA GLY A 47 -5.24 -15.29 -26.87
C GLY A 47 -5.81 -14.30 -25.83
N GLU A 48 -5.00 -13.37 -25.31
CA GLU A 48 -5.50 -12.31 -24.43
C GLU A 48 -6.21 -11.22 -25.24
N VAL A 49 -7.34 -10.74 -24.69
CA VAL A 49 -8.08 -9.58 -25.26
C VAL A 49 -7.83 -8.38 -24.37
N PRO A 50 -7.11 -7.36 -24.83
CA PRO A 50 -6.80 -6.19 -24.05
C PRO A 50 -8.03 -5.29 -23.87
N SER A 51 -8.08 -4.55 -22.78
CA SER A 51 -9.08 -3.50 -22.58
C SER A 51 -8.80 -2.30 -23.49
N ALA A 52 -9.75 -1.92 -24.34
CA ALA A 52 -9.63 -0.73 -25.17
C ALA A 52 -9.36 0.54 -24.32
N LYS A 53 -9.96 0.62 -23.14
CA LYS A 53 -9.73 1.74 -22.22
C LYS A 53 -8.28 1.78 -21.73
N ALA A 54 -7.68 0.64 -21.38
CA ALA A 54 -6.29 0.60 -20.95
C ALA A 54 -5.35 1.04 -22.09
N LEU A 55 -5.58 0.54 -23.31
CA LEU A 55 -4.78 0.91 -24.48
C LEU A 55 -4.86 2.40 -24.83
N LEU A 56 -6.04 3.00 -24.66
CA LEU A 56 -6.22 4.45 -24.85
C LEU A 56 -5.44 5.26 -23.80
N VAL A 57 -5.45 4.81 -22.53
CA VAL A 57 -4.74 5.50 -21.43
C VAL A 57 -3.23 5.43 -21.65
N ASN A 58 -2.69 4.25 -21.93
CA ASN A 58 -1.24 4.08 -22.10
C ASN A 58 -0.76 4.24 -23.55
N SER A 59 -1.61 4.77 -24.44
CA SER A 59 -1.30 5.06 -25.85
C SER A 59 -0.65 3.87 -26.58
N THR A 60 -1.03 2.63 -26.22
CA THR A 60 -0.45 1.42 -26.80
C THR A 60 -1.23 0.98 -28.04
N SER A 61 -0.52 0.91 -29.17
CA SER A 61 -1.09 0.39 -30.43
C SER A 61 -1.08 -1.14 -30.48
N ILE A 62 -1.91 -1.73 -31.34
CA ILE A 62 -1.91 -3.19 -31.56
C ILE A 62 -0.53 -3.68 -32.03
N ASP A 63 0.17 -2.91 -32.84
CA ASP A 63 1.53 -3.25 -33.28
C ASP A 63 2.51 -3.34 -32.11
N LEU A 64 2.44 -2.44 -31.16
CA LEU A 64 3.26 -2.49 -29.94
C LEU A 64 2.93 -3.70 -29.06
N LEU A 65 1.67 -4.15 -29.04
CA LEU A 65 1.26 -5.35 -28.30
C LEU A 65 1.78 -6.65 -28.94
N THR A 66 1.90 -6.69 -30.25
CA THR A 66 2.12 -7.96 -30.98
C THR A 66 3.53 -8.09 -31.55
N LYS A 67 4.24 -6.98 -31.84
CA LYS A 67 5.52 -6.96 -32.56
C LYS A 67 6.72 -6.63 -31.66
N GLY A 68 6.59 -6.68 -30.34
CA GLY A 68 7.71 -6.44 -29.42
C GLY A 68 8.82 -7.49 -29.52
N ASN A 69 10.05 -7.13 -29.14
CA ASN A 69 11.24 -8.01 -29.22
C ASN A 69 11.21 -9.17 -28.21
N TYR A 70 10.48 -9.02 -27.10
CA TYR A 70 10.40 -10.01 -26.04
C TYR A 70 9.04 -10.72 -26.08
N SER A 71 9.04 -12.06 -25.97
CA SER A 71 7.84 -12.76 -25.55
C SER A 71 7.44 -12.29 -24.14
N HIS A 72 6.18 -12.47 -23.76
CA HIS A 72 5.76 -12.09 -22.38
C HIS A 72 6.60 -12.82 -21.32
N TYR A 73 6.93 -14.08 -21.55
CA TYR A 73 7.76 -14.88 -20.64
C TYR A 73 9.18 -14.35 -20.52
N ASP A 74 9.85 -14.03 -21.64
CA ASP A 74 11.21 -13.48 -21.63
C ASP A 74 11.26 -12.07 -21.05
N PHE A 75 10.24 -11.27 -21.33
CA PHE A 75 10.05 -9.94 -20.74
C PHE A 75 10.00 -9.99 -19.21
N LEU A 76 9.13 -10.85 -18.66
CA LEU A 76 9.05 -11.03 -17.20
C LEU A 76 10.37 -11.54 -16.62
N GLY A 77 11.10 -12.41 -17.35
CA GLY A 77 12.43 -12.88 -16.97
C GLY A 77 13.48 -11.77 -16.92
N ALA A 78 13.43 -10.86 -17.88
CA ALA A 78 14.33 -9.70 -17.90
C ALA A 78 14.05 -8.74 -16.74
N VAL A 79 12.77 -8.50 -16.43
CA VAL A 79 12.35 -7.70 -15.25
C VAL A 79 12.80 -8.35 -13.95
N GLU A 80 12.56 -9.66 -13.78
CA GLU A 80 13.00 -10.42 -12.60
C GLU A 80 14.51 -10.33 -12.40
N ASN A 81 15.29 -10.53 -13.45
CA ASN A 81 16.75 -10.44 -13.40
C ASN A 81 17.22 -9.02 -13.01
N PHE A 82 16.59 -7.97 -13.54
CA PHE A 82 16.92 -6.59 -13.20
C PHE A 82 16.60 -6.30 -11.73
N PHE A 83 15.40 -6.65 -11.25
CA PHE A 83 14.99 -6.41 -9.87
C PHE A 83 15.84 -7.21 -8.87
N SER A 84 16.19 -8.45 -9.21
CA SER A 84 17.10 -9.27 -8.40
C SER A 84 18.48 -8.65 -8.24
N LYS A 85 19.04 -8.10 -9.32
CA LYS A 85 20.35 -7.40 -9.30
C LYS A 85 20.29 -6.04 -8.57
N ALA A 86 19.15 -5.35 -8.65
CA ALA A 86 18.94 -4.10 -7.91
C ALA A 86 18.83 -4.35 -6.41
N GLY A 87 18.28 -5.49 -5.98
CA GLY A 87 18.16 -5.87 -4.57
C GLY A 87 19.50 -6.07 -3.85
N PRO A 88 19.53 -6.00 -2.50
CA PRO A 88 18.43 -5.56 -1.62
C PRO A 88 18.14 -4.06 -1.77
N ALA A 89 16.86 -3.72 -1.95
CA ALA A 89 16.40 -2.36 -2.21
C ALA A 89 15.03 -2.07 -1.57
N LEU A 90 14.72 -0.78 -1.44
CA LEU A 90 13.36 -0.30 -1.20
C LEU A 90 12.66 -0.11 -2.55
N PHE A 91 11.65 -0.92 -2.83
CA PHE A 91 10.82 -0.79 -4.03
C PHE A 91 9.69 0.21 -3.78
N MET A 92 9.50 1.14 -4.70
CA MET A 92 8.53 2.21 -4.56
C MET A 92 7.99 2.60 -5.95
N GLY A 93 6.72 3.00 -6.01
CA GLY A 93 6.09 3.59 -7.19
C GLY A 93 5.05 4.60 -6.76
N TRP A 94 4.24 5.08 -7.68
CA TRP A 94 3.15 6.01 -7.39
C TRP A 94 1.83 5.26 -7.29
N SER A 95 1.31 5.06 -6.08
CA SER A 95 0.15 4.18 -5.78
C SER A 95 0.40 2.69 -6.06
N ASN A 96 1.66 2.28 -6.17
CA ASN A 96 2.08 0.94 -6.55
C ASN A 96 1.57 -0.16 -5.62
N LEU A 97 1.38 0.10 -4.33
CA LEU A 97 0.89 -0.90 -3.38
C LEU A 97 -0.56 -1.34 -3.63
N ASN A 98 -1.32 -0.56 -4.40
CA ASN A 98 -2.70 -0.88 -4.74
C ASN A 98 -2.85 -1.53 -6.12
N PHE A 99 -1.98 -1.22 -7.07
CA PHE A 99 -2.06 -1.69 -8.45
C PHE A 99 -0.83 -2.49 -8.88
N ASP A 100 0.31 -1.86 -9.12
CA ASP A 100 1.51 -2.48 -9.73
C ASP A 100 1.98 -3.72 -8.99
N ARG A 101 2.01 -3.69 -7.65
CA ARG A 101 2.37 -4.85 -6.84
C ARG A 101 1.47 -6.04 -7.12
N ARG A 102 0.15 -5.83 -7.25
CA ARG A 102 -0.80 -6.90 -7.55
C ARG A 102 -0.59 -7.44 -8.95
N MET A 103 -0.34 -6.55 -9.92
CA MET A 103 -0.01 -6.93 -11.28
C MET A 103 1.25 -7.79 -11.34
N PHE A 104 2.32 -7.42 -10.60
CA PHE A 104 3.53 -8.25 -10.51
C PHE A 104 3.25 -9.62 -9.90
N HIS A 105 2.53 -9.67 -8.77
CA HIS A 105 2.18 -10.95 -8.15
C HIS A 105 1.52 -11.89 -9.16
N PHE A 106 0.54 -11.38 -9.88
CA PHE A 106 -0.26 -12.16 -10.79
C PHE A 106 0.52 -12.60 -12.03
N ASN A 107 1.20 -11.64 -12.66
CA ASN A 107 1.95 -11.93 -13.88
C ASN A 107 3.16 -12.83 -13.63
N PHE A 108 3.89 -12.64 -12.54
CA PHE A 108 5.00 -13.51 -12.17
C PHE A 108 4.50 -14.92 -11.82
N PHE A 109 3.39 -15.03 -11.10
CA PHE A 109 2.78 -16.33 -10.83
C PHE A 109 2.37 -17.05 -12.12
N LYS A 110 1.64 -16.37 -13.02
CA LYS A 110 1.28 -16.92 -14.34
C LYS A 110 2.51 -17.34 -15.16
N GLY A 111 3.59 -16.58 -15.05
CA GLY A 111 4.87 -16.86 -15.69
C GLY A 111 5.73 -17.92 -14.96
N ASN A 112 5.20 -18.60 -13.94
CA ASN A 112 5.93 -19.54 -13.09
C ASN A 112 7.22 -18.95 -12.50
N ARG A 113 7.14 -17.68 -12.04
CA ARG A 113 8.21 -16.91 -11.44
C ARG A 113 7.85 -16.54 -10.00
N TYR A 114 8.86 -16.11 -9.23
CA TYR A 114 8.64 -15.74 -7.84
C TYR A 114 7.83 -14.42 -7.71
N PRO A 115 6.58 -14.48 -7.23
CA PRO A 115 5.66 -13.32 -7.30
C PRO A 115 6.00 -12.17 -6.33
N TYR A 116 6.81 -12.41 -5.29
CA TYR A 116 7.01 -11.47 -4.18
C TYR A 116 8.36 -10.75 -4.23
N ILE A 117 8.95 -10.62 -5.42
CA ILE A 117 10.33 -10.12 -5.62
C ILE A 117 10.54 -8.71 -5.06
N THR A 118 9.51 -7.85 -5.08
CA THR A 118 9.60 -6.45 -4.63
C THR A 118 9.61 -6.29 -3.11
N HIS A 119 9.08 -7.27 -2.34
CA HIS A 119 8.88 -7.10 -0.90
C HIS A 119 9.30 -8.27 -0.03
N SER A 120 9.73 -9.39 -0.62
CA SER A 120 10.32 -10.46 0.18
C SER A 120 11.66 -10.04 0.75
N SER A 121 11.88 -10.33 2.03
CA SER A 121 13.16 -10.06 2.67
C SER A 121 14.34 -10.56 1.83
N PRO A 122 15.37 -9.75 1.62
CA PRO A 122 15.69 -8.48 2.29
C PRO A 122 15.08 -7.22 1.64
N ASN A 123 14.31 -7.33 0.57
CA ASN A 123 13.63 -6.20 -0.07
C ASN A 123 12.55 -5.62 0.83
N LYS A 124 12.22 -4.34 0.62
CA LYS A 124 11.17 -3.60 1.30
C LYS A 124 10.32 -2.89 0.28
N GLU A 125 9.10 -2.53 0.66
CA GLU A 125 8.21 -1.72 -0.18
C GLU A 125 7.73 -0.46 0.51
N HIS A 126 7.49 0.57 -0.29
CA HIS A 126 6.79 1.78 0.11
C HIS A 126 5.95 2.32 -1.06
N ASP A 127 5.20 3.41 -0.79
CA ASP A 127 4.36 4.05 -1.80
C ASP A 127 4.66 5.56 -1.85
N GLY A 128 5.08 6.04 -3.01
CA GLY A 128 5.42 7.45 -3.23
C GLY A 128 4.23 8.38 -2.98
N LEU A 129 3.01 7.95 -3.32
CA LEU A 129 1.79 8.71 -3.04
C LEU A 129 1.53 8.84 -1.52
N HIS A 130 1.82 7.80 -0.72
CA HIS A 130 1.70 7.90 0.73
C HIS A 130 2.69 8.93 1.30
N VAL A 131 3.93 8.90 0.84
CA VAL A 131 4.95 9.90 1.21
C VAL A 131 4.51 11.30 0.81
N ALA A 132 4.00 11.48 -0.41
CA ALA A 132 3.53 12.77 -0.90
C ALA A 132 2.34 13.32 -0.08
N ARG A 133 1.38 12.46 0.28
CA ARG A 133 0.24 12.85 1.14
C ARG A 133 0.71 13.38 2.49
N VAL A 134 1.65 12.69 3.12
CA VAL A 134 2.21 13.11 4.41
C VAL A 134 2.98 14.42 4.28
N ALA A 135 3.87 14.51 3.32
CA ALA A 135 4.67 15.70 3.07
C ALA A 135 3.78 16.93 2.81
N GLN A 136 2.74 16.78 1.99
CA GLN A 136 1.77 17.84 1.69
C GLN A 136 0.91 18.22 2.91
N THR A 137 0.54 17.25 3.75
CA THR A 137 -0.20 17.51 5.00
C THR A 137 0.65 18.29 6.01
N LEU A 138 1.95 17.96 6.10
CA LEU A 138 2.88 18.66 7.00
C LEU A 138 3.23 20.06 6.53
N ASN A 139 3.31 20.26 5.22
CA ASN A 139 3.56 21.56 4.60
C ASN A 139 2.85 21.63 3.23
N PRO A 140 1.73 22.37 3.13
CA PRO A 140 0.96 22.54 1.88
C PRO A 140 1.76 23.14 0.72
N GLU A 141 2.90 23.79 1.01
CA GLU A 141 3.81 24.35 0.02
C GLU A 141 4.84 23.32 -0.52
N THR A 142 4.73 22.05 -0.11
CA THR A 142 5.67 21.00 -0.56
C THR A 142 5.60 20.82 -2.07
N LEU A 143 4.40 20.63 -2.58
CA LEU A 143 4.13 20.43 -4.01
C LEU A 143 3.08 21.44 -4.48
N LYS A 144 3.24 21.94 -5.71
CA LYS A 144 2.16 22.63 -6.39
C LYS A 144 1.14 21.59 -6.85
N THR A 145 -0.13 21.78 -6.52
CA THR A 145 -1.20 20.82 -6.81
C THR A 145 -2.31 21.44 -7.65
N GLU A 146 -3.06 20.61 -8.34
CA GLU A 146 -4.34 20.97 -8.93
C GLU A 146 -5.46 20.67 -7.92
N LEU A 147 -6.59 21.33 -8.07
CA LEU A 147 -7.77 20.99 -7.30
C LEU A 147 -8.64 20.00 -8.07
N THR A 148 -9.18 19.03 -7.36
CA THR A 148 -10.23 18.15 -7.88
C THR A 148 -11.55 18.94 -8.02
N GLU A 149 -12.55 18.38 -8.72
CA GLU A 149 -13.91 18.94 -8.78
C GLU A 149 -14.54 19.17 -7.39
N ALA A 150 -14.16 18.36 -6.42
CA ALA A 150 -14.59 18.50 -5.02
C ALA A 150 -13.79 19.55 -4.22
N GLY A 151 -12.86 20.27 -4.87
CA GLY A 151 -12.04 21.31 -4.24
C GLY A 151 -10.91 20.77 -3.34
N ASN A 152 -10.57 19.49 -3.42
CA ASN A 152 -9.45 18.91 -2.70
C ASN A 152 -8.18 18.95 -3.57
N GLU A 153 -7.00 19.00 -2.93
CA GLU A 153 -5.72 18.86 -3.61
C GLU A 153 -5.58 17.50 -4.30
N SER A 154 -5.23 17.51 -5.60
CA SER A 154 -4.93 16.30 -6.35
C SER A 154 -3.45 15.97 -6.28
N LEU A 155 -3.14 14.75 -5.89
CA LEU A 155 -1.78 14.19 -5.93
C LEU A 155 -1.65 13.14 -7.04
N ALA A 156 -2.47 13.24 -8.09
CA ALA A 156 -2.29 12.44 -9.31
C ALA A 156 -0.96 12.82 -9.97
N LEU A 157 -0.17 11.83 -10.39
CA LEU A 157 1.19 12.03 -10.89
C LEU A 157 1.24 12.98 -12.09
N GLU A 158 0.29 12.85 -13.02
CA GLU A 158 0.14 13.71 -14.20
C GLU A 158 -0.06 15.18 -13.82
N GLY A 159 -1.03 15.46 -12.94
CA GLY A 159 -1.29 16.82 -12.47
C GLY A 159 -0.08 17.41 -11.73
N LEU A 160 0.57 16.62 -10.90
CA LEU A 160 1.80 17.05 -10.22
C LEU A 160 2.92 17.37 -11.22
N ALA A 161 3.15 16.52 -12.23
CA ALA A 161 4.15 16.77 -13.25
C ALA A 161 3.91 18.11 -13.97
N ARG A 162 2.68 18.35 -14.37
CA ARG A 162 2.26 19.61 -15.04
C ARG A 162 2.48 20.82 -14.15
N GLN A 163 2.07 20.75 -12.88
CA GLN A 163 2.19 21.85 -11.92
C GLN A 163 3.64 22.14 -11.49
N GLN A 164 4.52 21.14 -11.50
CA GLN A 164 5.95 21.34 -11.27
C GLN A 164 6.69 21.80 -12.55
N GLY A 165 6.01 21.90 -13.71
CA GLY A 165 6.65 22.26 -14.98
C GLY A 165 7.53 21.16 -15.58
N PHE A 166 7.24 19.90 -15.28
CA PHE A 166 7.94 18.78 -15.91
C PHE A 166 7.40 18.50 -17.30
N ASP A 167 8.26 17.92 -18.15
CA ASP A 167 7.82 17.44 -19.46
C ASP A 167 6.77 16.33 -19.29
N THR A 168 5.65 16.47 -19.95
CA THR A 168 4.53 15.53 -19.91
C THR A 168 4.27 14.85 -21.26
N SER A 169 5.15 15.06 -22.23
CA SER A 169 4.96 14.56 -23.60
C SER A 169 4.99 13.03 -23.72
N GLN A 170 5.61 12.34 -22.76
CA GLN A 170 5.70 10.88 -22.70
C GLN A 170 4.97 10.29 -21.49
N GLN A 171 4.02 11.01 -20.91
CA GLN A 171 3.17 10.46 -19.86
C GLN A 171 2.46 9.18 -20.32
N HIS A 172 2.17 8.30 -19.36
CA HIS A 172 1.65 6.96 -19.62
C HIS A 172 2.60 6.07 -20.42
N THR A 173 3.91 6.29 -20.24
CA THR A 173 4.94 5.26 -20.47
C THR A 173 5.57 4.94 -19.12
N ALA A 174 5.73 3.66 -18.82
CA ALA A 174 6.16 3.20 -17.49
C ALA A 174 7.48 3.84 -17.04
N TYR A 175 8.45 4.02 -17.94
CA TYR A 175 9.73 4.66 -17.58
C TYR A 175 9.57 6.15 -17.27
N HIS A 176 8.76 6.87 -18.04
CA HIS A 176 8.54 8.30 -17.81
C HIS A 176 7.84 8.54 -16.47
N ASP A 177 6.86 7.71 -16.12
CA ASP A 177 6.08 7.84 -14.88
C ASP A 177 6.93 7.44 -13.66
N ALA A 178 7.77 6.40 -13.76
CA ALA A 178 8.77 6.08 -12.75
C ALA A 178 9.77 7.25 -12.54
N PHE A 179 10.25 7.86 -13.63
CA PHE A 179 11.18 8.99 -13.55
C PHE A 179 10.53 10.27 -13.03
N THR A 180 9.28 10.51 -13.38
CA THR A 180 8.47 11.63 -12.84
C THR A 180 8.24 11.45 -11.34
N SER A 181 7.92 10.23 -10.89
CA SER A 181 7.84 9.89 -9.48
C SER A 181 9.15 10.20 -8.74
N LEU A 182 10.29 9.86 -9.32
CA LEU A 182 11.61 10.23 -8.77
C LEU A 182 11.78 11.74 -8.62
N LYS A 183 11.40 12.53 -9.63
CA LYS A 183 11.50 14.00 -9.56
C LYS A 183 10.66 14.57 -8.43
N ILE A 184 9.41 14.09 -8.25
CA ILE A 184 8.53 14.49 -7.15
C ILE A 184 9.15 14.10 -5.80
N LEU A 185 9.66 12.88 -5.66
CA LEU A 185 10.29 12.41 -4.42
C LEU A 185 11.55 13.23 -4.07
N ARG A 186 12.31 13.72 -5.05
CA ARG A 186 13.42 14.65 -4.83
C ARG A 186 12.96 15.96 -4.21
N ILE A 187 11.88 16.57 -4.74
CA ILE A 187 11.29 17.78 -4.17
C ILE A 187 10.87 17.54 -2.71
N ILE A 188 10.17 16.44 -2.46
CA ILE A 188 9.72 16.07 -1.12
C ILE A 188 10.93 15.92 -0.18
N LYS A 189 11.93 15.15 -0.59
CA LYS A 189 13.14 14.94 0.20
C LYS A 189 13.85 16.26 0.53
N ASP A 190 13.99 17.15 -0.44
CA ASP A 190 14.67 18.43 -0.25
C ASP A 190 13.92 19.34 0.72
N LYS A 191 12.58 19.34 0.69
CA LYS A 191 11.76 20.15 1.60
C LYS A 191 11.55 19.52 2.97
N HIS A 192 11.74 18.21 3.10
CA HIS A 192 11.52 17.44 4.34
C HIS A 192 12.75 16.61 4.75
N LYS A 193 13.96 17.18 4.62
CA LYS A 193 15.23 16.47 4.89
C LYS A 193 15.25 15.78 6.24
N ASP A 194 14.79 16.46 7.29
CA ASP A 194 14.80 15.93 8.66
C ASP A 194 13.78 14.82 8.90
N ASN A 195 12.79 14.66 8.02
CA ASN A 195 11.72 13.68 8.16
C ASN A 195 11.77 12.58 7.09
N TRP A 196 12.63 12.68 6.09
CA TRP A 196 12.68 11.75 4.98
C TRP A 196 12.82 10.28 5.41
N GLU A 197 13.77 10.00 6.30
CA GLU A 197 13.97 8.64 6.81
C GLU A 197 12.77 8.16 7.65
N ASN A 198 12.13 9.07 8.39
CA ASN A 198 10.93 8.76 9.16
C ASN A 198 9.74 8.40 8.25
N PHE A 199 9.60 9.07 7.09
CA PHE A 199 8.57 8.72 6.10
C PHE A 199 8.71 7.28 5.61
N LEU A 200 9.94 6.77 5.52
CA LEU A 200 10.25 5.45 5.01
C LEU A 200 10.39 4.37 6.11
N SER A 201 10.27 4.73 7.39
CA SER A 201 10.56 3.84 8.53
C SER A 201 9.63 2.62 8.60
N THR A 202 8.43 2.72 8.05
CA THR A 202 7.38 1.70 8.06
C THR A 202 7.29 0.89 6.76
N SER A 203 8.41 0.72 6.07
CA SER A 203 8.51 -0.01 4.79
C SER A 203 8.40 -1.53 4.90
N THR A 204 8.17 -2.08 6.09
CA THR A 204 7.94 -3.51 6.31
C THR A 204 6.73 -3.74 7.21
N LYS A 205 6.06 -4.87 7.01
CA LYS A 205 4.98 -5.31 7.92
C LYS A 205 5.44 -5.32 9.37
N ASN A 206 6.62 -5.90 9.63
CA ASN A 206 7.18 -6.03 10.97
C ASN A 206 7.44 -4.67 11.65
N SER A 207 7.90 -3.64 10.92
CA SER A 207 8.11 -2.31 11.50
C SER A 207 6.80 -1.68 12.00
N VAL A 208 5.70 -1.87 11.25
CA VAL A 208 4.37 -1.39 11.67
C VAL A 208 3.83 -2.20 12.85
N GLU A 209 4.00 -3.52 12.84
CA GLU A 209 3.58 -4.39 13.95
C GLU A 209 4.33 -4.07 15.24
N THR A 210 5.62 -3.75 15.15
CA THR A 210 6.42 -3.29 16.29
C THR A 210 5.85 -2.00 16.90
N ILE A 211 5.44 -1.04 16.05
CA ILE A 211 4.78 0.19 16.51
C ILE A 211 3.47 -0.14 17.23
N LEU A 212 2.62 -0.99 16.64
CA LEU A 212 1.32 -1.37 17.22
C LEU A 212 1.45 -2.03 18.60
N LYS A 213 2.49 -2.84 18.80
CA LYS A 213 2.77 -3.53 20.06
C LYS A 213 3.51 -2.66 21.08
N SER A 214 4.11 -1.55 20.65
CA SER A 214 4.82 -0.63 21.54
C SER A 214 3.89 0.16 22.43
N GLU A 215 4.44 0.79 23.47
CA GLU A 215 3.75 1.86 24.23
C GLU A 215 4.00 3.20 23.56
N GLY A 216 3.01 3.68 22.79
CA GLY A 216 3.26 4.89 22.04
C GLY A 216 2.04 5.71 21.70
N ILE A 217 2.32 6.98 21.51
CA ILE A 217 1.40 7.97 20.94
C ILE A 217 2.03 8.47 19.66
N TYR A 218 1.28 8.41 18.57
CA TYR A 218 1.79 8.65 17.22
C TYR A 218 0.90 9.58 16.42
N SER A 219 1.48 10.16 15.39
CA SER A 219 0.77 10.83 14.30
C SER A 219 0.60 9.86 13.15
N ILE A 220 -0.65 9.63 12.71
CA ILE A 220 -0.97 8.85 11.51
C ILE A 220 -1.72 9.69 10.50
N PHE A 221 -1.73 9.22 9.25
CA PHE A 221 -2.30 9.94 8.13
C PHE A 221 -3.31 9.06 7.40
N GLU A 222 -4.49 9.64 7.12
CA GLU A 222 -5.55 8.98 6.35
C GLU A 222 -6.04 9.91 5.25
N ASN A 223 -6.39 9.34 4.10
CA ASN A 223 -7.17 10.07 3.09
C ASN A 223 -8.65 9.76 3.30
N VAL A 224 -9.41 10.75 3.69
CA VAL A 224 -10.84 10.63 3.96
C VAL A 224 -11.60 11.46 2.92
N LYS A 225 -12.29 10.77 1.99
CA LYS A 225 -13.07 11.40 0.91
C LYS A 225 -12.24 12.43 0.10
N GLY A 226 -11.01 12.07 -0.26
CA GLY A 226 -10.11 12.93 -1.02
C GLY A 226 -9.32 13.95 -0.19
N LYS A 227 -9.65 14.12 1.10
CA LYS A 227 -8.94 15.05 1.99
C LYS A 227 -7.92 14.29 2.86
N ASN A 228 -6.70 14.79 2.87
CA ASN A 228 -5.65 14.25 3.73
C ASN A 228 -5.86 14.77 5.16
N MET A 229 -5.87 13.86 6.12
CA MET A 229 -6.11 14.15 7.54
C MET A 229 -5.01 13.54 8.39
N MET A 230 -4.58 14.26 9.41
CA MET A 230 -3.63 13.78 10.41
C MET A 230 -4.34 13.54 11.75
N TYR A 231 -3.99 12.43 12.41
CA TYR A 231 -4.61 12.02 13.66
C TYR A 231 -3.56 11.73 14.72
N LEU A 232 -3.83 12.19 15.94
CA LEU A 232 -3.08 11.82 17.14
C LEU A 232 -3.70 10.56 17.73
N VAL A 233 -2.93 9.49 17.77
CA VAL A 233 -3.43 8.17 18.16
C VAL A 233 -2.57 7.51 19.22
N SER A 234 -3.19 6.65 20.00
CA SER A 234 -2.53 5.72 20.93
C SER A 234 -2.61 4.31 20.41
N THR A 235 -1.61 3.50 20.73
CA THR A 235 -1.68 2.03 20.59
C THR A 235 -2.69 1.46 21.60
N LEU A 236 -3.27 0.30 21.25
CA LEU A 236 -4.12 -0.49 22.13
C LEU A 236 -3.28 -1.48 22.97
N HIS A 237 -3.94 -2.32 23.78
CA HIS A 237 -3.28 -3.42 24.46
C HIS A 237 -2.56 -4.32 23.43
N PRO A 238 -1.28 -4.69 23.63
CA PRO A 238 -0.48 -5.35 22.61
C PRO A 238 -1.04 -6.70 22.13
N ASP A 239 -1.73 -7.43 23.01
CA ASP A 239 -2.32 -8.72 22.68
C ASP A 239 -3.65 -8.58 21.89
N HIS A 240 -4.23 -7.38 21.85
CA HIS A 240 -5.54 -7.12 21.28
C HIS A 240 -5.57 -6.00 20.23
N CYS A 241 -4.39 -5.56 19.76
CA CYS A 241 -4.28 -4.45 18.80
C CYS A 241 -4.50 -4.86 17.34
N PHE A 242 -4.61 -6.14 17.03
CA PHE A 242 -4.84 -6.63 15.66
C PHE A 242 -6.28 -7.06 15.43
N HIS A 243 -6.70 -7.02 14.18
CA HIS A 243 -8.00 -7.54 13.77
C HIS A 243 -8.00 -9.07 13.84
N PRO A 244 -9.03 -9.69 14.44
CA PRO A 244 -9.07 -11.15 14.63
C PRO A 244 -9.18 -11.95 13.33
N SER A 245 -9.77 -11.36 12.26
CA SER A 245 -10.01 -12.05 10.98
C SER A 245 -9.14 -11.53 9.84
N TYR A 246 -8.50 -10.37 9.97
CA TYR A 246 -7.65 -9.77 8.93
C TYR A 246 -6.25 -9.51 9.46
N ALA A 247 -5.35 -10.45 9.24
CA ALA A 247 -3.98 -10.46 9.82
C ALA A 247 -3.11 -9.23 9.50
N SER A 248 -3.48 -8.43 8.50
CA SER A 248 -2.77 -7.21 8.14
C SER A 248 -3.41 -5.93 8.69
N TRP A 249 -4.47 -6.03 9.50
CA TRP A 249 -5.15 -4.87 10.06
C TRP A 249 -4.83 -4.73 11.54
N GLY A 250 -4.39 -3.52 11.94
CA GLY A 250 -4.24 -3.12 13.33
C GLY A 250 -5.15 -1.97 13.68
N TYR A 251 -5.36 -1.76 14.97
CA TYR A 251 -6.18 -0.70 15.51
C TYR A 251 -5.36 0.25 16.36
N LEU A 252 -5.73 1.53 16.26
CA LEU A 252 -5.24 2.62 17.08
C LEU A 252 -6.43 3.43 17.60
N PHE A 253 -6.30 4.07 18.74
CA PHE A 253 -7.34 4.90 19.34
C PHE A 253 -7.07 6.38 19.06
N ASP A 254 -8.07 7.10 18.53
CA ASP A 254 -8.00 8.55 18.30
C ASP A 254 -8.17 9.32 19.62
N LEU A 255 -7.11 9.98 20.06
CA LEU A 255 -7.04 10.64 21.36
C LEU A 255 -7.89 11.92 21.47
N ARG A 256 -8.59 12.34 20.41
CA ARG A 256 -9.65 13.35 20.51
C ARG A 256 -10.81 12.85 21.37
N ARG A 257 -11.04 11.56 21.36
CA ARG A 257 -12.11 10.95 22.16
C ARG A 257 -11.62 10.66 23.57
N ASP A 258 -12.46 10.98 24.52
CA ASP A 258 -12.29 10.50 25.89
C ASP A 258 -12.60 9.01 25.93
N PRO A 259 -11.66 8.16 26.34
CA PRO A 259 -11.92 6.74 26.44
C PRO A 259 -12.77 6.37 27.66
N GLU A 260 -12.76 7.17 28.73
CA GLU A 260 -13.35 6.82 30.02
C GLU A 260 -14.80 6.32 29.91
N PRO A 261 -15.71 7.01 29.17
CA PRO A 261 -17.09 6.54 29.01
C PRO A 261 -17.19 5.22 28.20
N LEU A 262 -16.17 4.86 27.43
CA LEU A 262 -16.20 3.71 26.53
C LEU A 262 -15.72 2.43 27.18
N LEU A 263 -14.84 2.53 28.18
CA LEU A 263 -14.17 1.39 28.79
C LEU A 263 -15.11 0.42 29.50
N ASN A 264 -16.24 0.92 29.99
CA ASN A 264 -17.21 0.16 30.77
C ASN A 264 -18.52 -0.14 29.99
N LEU A 265 -18.58 0.20 28.68
CA LEU A 265 -19.75 -0.11 27.87
C LEU A 265 -19.91 -1.61 27.67
N SER A 266 -21.18 -2.07 27.61
CA SER A 266 -21.48 -3.39 27.10
C SER A 266 -21.02 -3.54 25.65
N ILE A 267 -20.80 -4.76 25.18
CA ILE A 267 -20.39 -5.02 23.77
C ILE A 267 -21.40 -4.38 22.80
N ASN A 268 -22.70 -4.49 23.07
CA ASN A 268 -23.74 -3.93 22.21
C ASN A 268 -23.71 -2.41 22.18
N ASP A 269 -23.57 -1.75 23.34
CA ASP A 269 -23.49 -0.29 23.40
C ASP A 269 -22.21 0.23 22.73
N LEU A 270 -21.09 -0.47 22.92
CA LEU A 270 -19.83 -0.14 22.26
C LEU A 270 -19.93 -0.32 20.74
N LYS A 271 -20.58 -1.40 20.26
CA LYS A 271 -20.86 -1.64 18.83
C LYS A 271 -21.67 -0.48 18.23
N VAL A 272 -22.71 -0.02 18.94
CA VAL A 272 -23.53 1.13 18.53
C VAL A 272 -22.69 2.41 18.51
N TYR A 273 -21.91 2.66 19.56
CA TYR A 273 -21.05 3.83 19.65
C TYR A 273 -20.05 3.89 18.48
N LEU A 274 -19.31 2.81 18.22
CA LEU A 274 -18.29 2.76 17.18
C LEU A 274 -18.86 2.94 15.75
N LYS A 275 -20.13 2.55 15.53
CA LYS A 275 -20.83 2.76 14.25
C LYS A 275 -21.36 4.19 14.09
N LYS A 276 -21.93 4.77 15.15
CA LYS A 276 -22.72 6.02 15.08
C LYS A 276 -21.90 7.28 15.15
N PHE A 277 -20.83 7.31 15.94
CA PHE A 277 -20.15 8.56 16.25
C PHE A 277 -19.04 8.91 15.26
N SER A 278 -19.00 10.20 14.85
CA SER A 278 -17.96 10.79 14.02
C SER A 278 -17.35 11.97 14.82
N PRO A 279 -16.01 12.16 14.77
CA PRO A 279 -15.01 11.26 14.17
C PRO A 279 -14.92 9.92 14.90
N LYS A 280 -14.52 8.87 14.21
CA LYS A 280 -14.40 7.52 14.77
C LYS A 280 -13.36 7.49 15.88
N ALA A 281 -13.66 6.76 16.97
CA ALA A 281 -12.72 6.53 18.06
C ALA A 281 -11.57 5.57 17.67
N LEU A 282 -11.86 4.61 16.80
CA LEU A 282 -10.88 3.64 16.30
C LEU A 282 -10.43 4.00 14.89
N ARG A 283 -9.10 3.93 14.69
CA ARG A 283 -8.43 4.05 13.40
C ARG A 283 -7.85 2.72 12.99
N VAL A 284 -7.99 2.38 11.71
CA VAL A 284 -7.43 1.15 11.15
C VAL A 284 -6.13 1.47 10.45
N ILE A 285 -5.08 0.73 10.77
CA ILE A 285 -3.81 0.78 10.07
C ILE A 285 -3.54 -0.56 9.39
N LYS A 286 -3.16 -0.52 8.11
CA LYS A 286 -2.85 -1.74 7.34
C LYS A 286 -1.34 -1.96 7.34
N THR A 287 -0.89 -3.01 8.03
CA THR A 287 0.54 -3.28 8.25
C THR A 287 1.30 -3.61 6.96
N ASN A 288 0.60 -4.05 5.93
CA ASN A 288 1.15 -4.42 4.61
C ASN A 288 1.00 -3.33 3.54
N LYS A 289 0.69 -2.09 3.93
CA LYS A 289 0.50 -0.95 3.01
C LYS A 289 1.47 0.19 3.29
N ALA A 290 2.57 -0.08 3.99
CA ALA A 290 3.58 0.91 4.35
C ALA A 290 2.97 2.27 4.80
N PRO A 291 2.12 2.27 5.83
CA PRO A 291 1.52 3.50 6.33
C PRO A 291 2.61 4.37 6.95
N VAL A 292 2.61 5.67 6.71
CA VAL A 292 3.54 6.56 7.39
C VAL A 292 3.05 6.82 8.82
N VAL A 293 3.91 6.52 9.79
CA VAL A 293 3.66 6.75 11.22
C VAL A 293 4.79 7.63 11.76
N LEU A 294 4.43 8.78 12.33
CA LEU A 294 5.38 9.77 12.83
C LEU A 294 5.22 10.01 14.33
N ASP A 295 6.20 10.74 14.90
CA ASP A 295 6.15 11.20 16.27
C ASP A 295 4.88 12.03 16.54
N LYS A 296 4.34 11.92 17.75
CA LYS A 296 3.14 12.65 18.21
C LYS A 296 3.20 14.16 18.03
N LYS A 297 4.41 14.75 18.01
CA LYS A 297 4.61 16.21 17.90
C LYS A 297 3.98 16.83 16.66
N PHE A 298 3.78 16.03 15.59
CA PHE A 298 3.17 16.52 14.36
C PHE A 298 1.67 16.72 14.53
N ALA A 299 0.94 15.71 14.98
CA ALA A 299 -0.52 15.80 15.18
C ALA A 299 -0.92 16.68 16.36
N LEU A 300 -0.04 16.88 17.33
CA LEU A 300 -0.28 17.84 18.44
C LEU A 300 -0.50 19.29 17.96
N LYS A 301 -0.02 19.64 16.77
CA LYS A 301 -0.22 20.97 16.17
C LYS A 301 -1.58 21.13 15.49
N GLU A 302 -2.30 20.03 15.29
CA GLU A 302 -3.61 20.07 14.66
C GLU A 302 -4.65 20.73 15.57
N LYS A 303 -5.47 21.61 14.99
CA LYS A 303 -6.56 22.32 15.71
C LYS A 303 -7.49 21.35 16.48
N ALA A 304 -7.64 20.12 15.98
CA ALA A 304 -8.49 19.11 16.60
C ALA A 304 -7.99 18.63 17.97
N TYR A 305 -6.74 18.92 18.34
CA TYR A 305 -6.11 18.55 19.62
C TYR A 305 -5.64 19.75 20.44
N ALA A 306 -5.92 20.98 19.99
CA ALA A 306 -5.44 22.22 20.61
C ALA A 306 -5.91 22.43 22.07
N ASP A 307 -7.10 21.89 22.39
CA ASP A 307 -7.69 21.99 23.74
C ASP A 307 -7.23 20.86 24.68
N LEU A 308 -6.34 19.98 24.23
CA LEU A 308 -5.84 18.85 25.00
C LEU A 308 -4.42 19.12 25.48
N ASP A 309 -4.22 19.15 26.77
CA ASP A 309 -2.88 19.17 27.36
C ASP A 309 -2.19 17.80 27.27
N LEU A 310 -0.89 17.81 27.46
CA LEU A 310 -0.08 16.60 27.37
C LEU A 310 -0.42 15.56 28.45
N GLU A 311 -0.85 16.00 29.63
CA GLU A 311 -1.23 15.13 30.74
C GLU A 311 -2.52 14.36 30.39
N THR A 312 -3.53 15.07 29.89
CA THR A 312 -4.78 14.46 29.40
C THR A 312 -4.53 13.46 28.28
N ILE A 313 -3.68 13.79 27.30
CA ILE A 313 -3.30 12.91 26.21
C ILE A 313 -2.65 11.64 26.73
N GLN A 314 -1.68 11.76 27.65
CA GLN A 314 -1.00 10.62 28.26
C GLN A 314 -1.95 9.77 29.11
N LYS A 315 -2.83 10.42 29.89
CA LYS A 315 -3.86 9.73 30.67
C LYS A 315 -4.77 8.90 29.78
N ARG A 316 -5.33 9.49 28.70
CA ARG A 316 -6.18 8.79 27.74
C ARG A 316 -5.48 7.61 27.10
N ALA A 317 -4.24 7.79 26.63
CA ALA A 317 -3.45 6.73 26.03
C ALA A 317 -3.22 5.57 27.00
N LYS A 318 -2.85 5.85 28.26
CA LYS A 318 -2.64 4.85 29.30
C LYS A 318 -3.95 4.10 29.63
N MET A 319 -5.07 4.80 29.73
CA MET A 319 -6.38 4.20 29.99
C MET A 319 -6.76 3.19 28.93
N VAL A 320 -6.66 3.54 27.65
CA VAL A 320 -6.98 2.65 26.51
C VAL A 320 -6.06 1.44 26.52
N ARG A 321 -4.77 1.65 26.68
CA ARG A 321 -3.78 0.59 26.63
C ARG A 321 -3.92 -0.41 27.76
N ASN A 322 -4.23 0.05 28.96
CA ASN A 322 -4.34 -0.79 30.14
C ASN A 322 -5.73 -1.47 30.26
N SER A 323 -6.70 -1.08 29.44
CA SER A 323 -8.03 -1.69 29.46
C SER A 323 -8.11 -2.89 28.51
N GLU A 324 -7.65 -4.05 29.00
CA GLU A 324 -7.66 -5.30 28.24
C GLU A 324 -9.10 -5.69 27.82
N ASN A 325 -10.08 -5.53 28.73
CA ASN A 325 -11.48 -5.86 28.45
C ASN A 325 -12.05 -5.00 27.31
N PHE A 326 -11.77 -3.70 27.29
CA PHE A 326 -12.18 -2.83 26.19
C PHE A 326 -11.59 -3.29 24.86
N CYS A 327 -10.30 -3.63 24.83
CA CYS A 327 -9.64 -4.10 23.63
C CYS A 327 -10.15 -5.48 23.17
N LYS A 328 -10.48 -6.39 24.10
CA LYS A 328 -11.17 -7.67 23.79
C LYS A 328 -12.55 -7.45 23.18
N ASN A 329 -13.32 -6.53 23.75
CA ASN A 329 -14.65 -6.19 23.21
C ASN A 329 -14.56 -5.66 21.77
N ILE A 330 -13.55 -4.83 21.46
CA ILE A 330 -13.28 -4.38 20.09
C ILE A 330 -13.01 -5.58 19.16
N GLN A 331 -12.21 -6.55 19.59
CA GLN A 331 -11.96 -7.75 18.78
C GLN A 331 -13.23 -8.56 18.52
N ILE A 332 -14.09 -8.74 19.54
CA ILE A 332 -15.36 -9.45 19.39
C ILE A 332 -16.24 -8.75 18.35
N ILE A 333 -16.44 -7.43 18.50
CA ILE A 333 -17.24 -6.61 17.57
C ILE A 333 -16.72 -6.73 16.12
N ASN A 334 -15.39 -6.68 15.95
CA ASN A 334 -14.81 -6.75 14.62
C ASN A 334 -14.86 -8.16 14.02
N ARG A 335 -14.80 -9.21 14.84
CA ARG A 335 -15.00 -10.59 14.39
C ARG A 335 -16.43 -10.79 13.88
N GLU A 336 -17.42 -10.40 14.68
CA GLU A 336 -18.82 -10.46 14.27
C GLU A 336 -19.09 -9.70 12.96
N ALA A 337 -18.53 -8.48 12.83
CA ALA A 337 -18.67 -7.68 11.61
C ALA A 337 -18.03 -8.35 10.38
N ALA A 338 -16.91 -9.05 10.56
CA ALA A 338 -16.27 -9.80 9.49
C ALA A 338 -17.07 -11.04 9.09
N GLU A 339 -17.66 -11.75 10.07
CA GLU A 339 -18.53 -12.90 9.84
C GLU A 339 -19.82 -12.49 9.14
N GLU A 340 -20.50 -11.42 9.60
CA GLU A 340 -21.68 -10.84 8.94
C GLU A 340 -21.36 -10.49 7.46
N LYS A 341 -20.21 -9.87 7.22
CA LYS A 341 -19.76 -9.52 5.86
C LYS A 341 -19.51 -10.76 5.00
N ALA A 342 -18.87 -11.78 5.55
CA ALA A 342 -18.59 -13.02 4.83
C ALA A 342 -19.87 -13.77 4.43
N GLN A 343 -20.92 -13.70 5.26
CA GLN A 343 -22.23 -14.30 4.96
C GLN A 343 -23.02 -13.53 3.90
N THR A 344 -22.82 -12.20 3.81
CA THR A 344 -23.54 -11.34 2.86
C THR A 344 -22.82 -11.19 1.51
N GLN A 345 -21.53 -11.51 1.44
CA GLN A 345 -20.82 -11.56 0.16
C GLN A 345 -21.25 -12.83 -0.58
N THR A 346 -22.11 -12.66 -1.59
CA THR A 346 -22.25 -13.66 -2.67
C THR A 346 -20.84 -13.86 -3.24
N GLN A 347 -20.31 -15.09 -3.12
CA GLN A 347 -19.13 -15.45 -3.88
C GLN A 347 -19.53 -15.29 -5.34
N GLU A 348 -18.92 -14.36 -6.06
CA GLU A 348 -18.84 -14.47 -7.50
C GLU A 348 -18.25 -15.86 -7.78
N ASP A 349 -18.83 -16.60 -8.71
CA ASP A 349 -18.31 -17.90 -9.14
C ASP A 349 -16.97 -17.66 -9.86
N LEU A 350 -15.92 -17.50 -9.05
CA LEU A 350 -14.57 -17.34 -9.54
C LEU A 350 -14.11 -18.68 -10.12
N LEU A 351 -13.45 -18.63 -11.28
CA LEU A 351 -12.76 -19.78 -11.82
C LEU A 351 -11.68 -20.26 -10.82
N PRO A 352 -11.32 -21.55 -10.80
CA PRO A 352 -10.31 -22.07 -9.87
C PRO A 352 -8.99 -21.29 -9.88
N GLU A 353 -8.52 -20.86 -11.05
CA GLU A 353 -7.33 -20.02 -11.22
C GLU A 353 -7.51 -18.60 -10.65
N GLU A 354 -8.74 -18.12 -10.54
CA GLU A 354 -9.05 -16.82 -9.98
C GLU A 354 -9.04 -16.83 -8.45
N THR A 355 -9.18 -17.99 -7.84
CA THR A 355 -9.20 -18.12 -6.38
C THR A 355 -7.81 -18.10 -5.76
N LEU A 356 -6.76 -18.20 -6.56
CA LEU A 356 -5.38 -18.42 -6.11
C LEU A 356 -4.84 -17.36 -5.16
N TYR A 357 -5.27 -16.10 -5.31
CA TYR A 357 -4.90 -15.00 -4.43
C TYR A 357 -5.99 -14.60 -3.44
N GLU A 358 -7.16 -15.22 -3.54
CA GLU A 358 -8.27 -14.95 -2.62
C GLU A 358 -8.28 -15.89 -1.42
N LYS A 359 -7.73 -17.11 -1.58
CA LYS A 359 -7.73 -18.15 -0.55
C LYS A 359 -6.43 -18.94 -0.57
N PHE A 360 -5.99 -19.42 0.60
CA PHE A 360 -4.96 -20.45 0.65
C PHE A 360 -5.48 -21.75 0.01
N ILE A 361 -4.60 -22.42 -0.73
CA ILE A 361 -4.90 -23.75 -1.26
C ILE A 361 -5.25 -24.66 -0.08
N PRO A 362 -6.40 -25.34 -0.08
CA PRO A 362 -6.76 -26.24 1.00
C PRO A 362 -5.71 -27.34 1.17
N ASN A 363 -5.38 -27.69 2.42
CA ASN A 363 -4.36 -28.72 2.72
C ASN A 363 -4.63 -30.04 1.98
N LYS A 364 -5.90 -30.38 1.74
CA LYS A 364 -6.28 -31.54 0.96
C LYS A 364 -5.82 -31.46 -0.51
N ALA A 365 -5.85 -30.27 -1.12
CA ALA A 365 -5.37 -30.05 -2.48
C ALA A 365 -3.83 -30.03 -2.52
N VAL A 366 -3.17 -29.54 -1.47
CA VAL A 366 -1.69 -29.58 -1.35
C VAL A 366 -1.19 -31.01 -1.31
N SER A 367 -1.93 -31.94 -0.70
CA SER A 367 -1.53 -33.36 -0.67
C SER A 367 -1.50 -34.04 -2.04
N TYR A 368 -2.22 -33.50 -3.04
CA TYR A 368 -2.18 -34.00 -4.41
C TYR A 368 -0.95 -33.51 -5.20
N THR A 369 -0.32 -32.42 -4.81
CA THR A 369 0.91 -31.92 -5.45
C THR A 369 2.14 -32.79 -5.11
N HIS A 370 2.04 -33.66 -4.09
CA HIS A 370 3.06 -34.63 -3.72
C HIS A 370 2.79 -36.03 -4.29
N LEU A 371 1.73 -36.22 -5.05
CA LEU A 371 1.59 -37.45 -5.85
C LEU A 371 2.66 -37.37 -6.94
N THR A 372 3.72 -38.16 -6.74
CA THR A 372 4.71 -38.45 -7.80
C THR A 372 3.95 -38.89 -9.03
N LEU A 373 4.20 -38.23 -10.16
CA LEU A 373 3.81 -38.77 -11.46
C LEU A 373 4.30 -40.21 -11.49
N PRO A 374 3.45 -41.18 -11.89
CA PRO A 374 3.93 -42.53 -12.04
C PRO A 374 5.12 -42.48 -12.99
N THR A 375 6.28 -42.91 -12.50
CA THR A 375 7.43 -43.20 -13.35
C THR A 375 6.95 -44.15 -14.41
N MET A 376 6.87 -43.69 -15.66
CA MET A 376 6.72 -44.59 -16.78
C MET A 376 8.00 -45.42 -16.82
N ASP A 377 7.95 -46.58 -16.19
CA ASP A 377 8.94 -47.61 -16.44
C ASP A 377 8.87 -47.92 -17.94
N SER A 378 9.92 -47.58 -18.62
CA SER A 378 10.18 -47.91 -19.99
C SER A 378 10.16 -49.43 -20.15
N VAL A 379 9.22 -49.94 -20.94
CA VAL A 379 9.32 -51.26 -21.57
C VAL A 379 10.08 -51.08 -22.88
#